data_97527c99d2aaef6d23971e22aabc4283
#
_entry.id   97527c99d2aaef6d23971e22aabc4283
#
_cell.length_a   1.000
_cell.length_b   1.000
_cell.length_c   1.000
_cell.angle_alpha   90.00
_cell.angle_beta   90.00
_cell.angle_gamma   90.00
#
_symmetry.space_group_name_H-M   'P 1'
#
loop_
_entity.id
_entity.type
_entity.pdbx_description
1 polymer ?
#
loop_
_entity_poly.entity_id
_entity_poly.type
_entity_poly.pdbx_seq_one_letter_code
_entity_poly.pdbx_strand_id
1 'polypeptide(L)'
;MIAPQQQDHLPRDQVDLIDGSWWSPTHFLPYSLDDPNTGAFRQRQVATASSEVERSIASATALHAAGTWSAAPIDIRVGLLDRVADGLADRVEELGYEDAMATGNPLRVATQMASYLPPRIRSARDQLLAVSESAVLPADGRDVRLLRRPLGPAAVLAPWNAPTFVGIAKVASAIAAGCPVILKPSEWAPGGCQIVAEVLEDAIADLDLPAAVFQLVHGAAEVGEQLVSDPRIRAISFTGGGAGGRSVAMAAASHFAAVQLELGGHNPAVVHPDADISATAAALADGMTKLNGQWCEAPGKILVPVHLHDDLVDALLDNLGALRIGHCLADETDVGPISHSSHRDHLNGRVEELVGKGGKALTTSELPDLGGWFFAPSVIVGLPATDSVHELFGPAVTVHAVGSLEEAIREANGPETGLAGFVFGSDIEAALSSAALIPAGEIRVNGCKLADLADDSEQSFWNNAGIGGHGPTDMVRFFQGRRVIGVDNPALPI
;
A
#
# COMPACT_ATOMS: atom_id res chain seq x y z
N MET A 1 -10.95 -23.99 -22.00
CA MET A 1 -11.76 -23.27 -23.00
C MET A 1 -11.65 -21.81 -22.63
N ILE A 2 -11.02 -20.98 -23.49
CA ILE A 2 -10.91 -19.55 -23.30
C ILE A 2 -12.31 -18.98 -23.42
N ALA A 3 -12.78 -18.26 -22.41
CA ALA A 3 -14.10 -17.64 -22.44
C ALA A 3 -14.21 -16.62 -23.57
N PRO A 4 -15.36 -16.52 -24.28
CA PRO A 4 -15.55 -15.55 -25.33
C PRO A 4 -15.90 -14.21 -24.70
N GLN A 5 -14.94 -13.33 -24.60
CA GLN A 5 -14.98 -11.87 -24.54
C GLN A 5 -13.63 -11.32 -24.05
N GLN A 6 -12.52 -11.76 -24.63
CA GLN A 6 -11.39 -10.86 -24.74
C GLN A 6 -11.78 -9.78 -25.77
N GLN A 7 -12.47 -8.74 -25.32
CA GLN A 7 -12.30 -7.46 -25.98
C GLN A 7 -10.80 -7.15 -25.85
N ASP A 8 -10.12 -6.93 -26.98
CA ASP A 8 -8.74 -6.42 -27.02
C ASP A 8 -8.73 -5.03 -26.38
N HIS A 9 -8.72 -4.99 -25.03
CA HIS A 9 -8.48 -3.75 -24.31
C HIS A 9 -7.00 -3.43 -24.49
N LEU A 10 -6.74 -2.46 -25.37
CA LEU A 10 -5.41 -1.90 -25.50
C LEU A 10 -4.97 -1.33 -24.16
N PRO A 11 -3.67 -1.46 -23.80
CA PRO A 11 -3.15 -0.82 -22.59
C PRO A 11 -3.46 0.66 -22.61
N ARG A 12 -3.83 1.20 -21.47
CA ARG A 12 -4.09 2.63 -21.33
C ARG A 12 -2.82 3.44 -21.57
N ASP A 13 -2.91 4.50 -22.36
CA ASP A 13 -1.80 5.41 -22.59
C ASP A 13 -1.34 6.05 -21.25
N GLN A 14 -0.04 6.09 -21.03
CA GLN A 14 0.56 6.77 -19.90
C GLN A 14 0.80 8.23 -20.28
N VAL A 15 0.01 9.14 -19.76
CA VAL A 15 0.09 10.57 -20.02
C VAL A 15 0.16 11.34 -18.71
N ASP A 16 1.05 12.31 -18.64
CA ASP A 16 1.19 13.19 -17.48
C ASP A 16 0.02 14.20 -17.44
N LEU A 17 -0.48 14.48 -16.25
CA LEU A 17 -1.39 15.59 -15.99
C LEU A 17 -0.66 16.67 -15.21
N ILE A 18 -0.35 17.78 -15.86
CA ILE A 18 0.40 18.88 -15.25
C ILE A 18 -0.33 20.19 -15.49
N ASP A 19 -0.71 20.86 -14.40
CA ASP A 19 -1.41 22.14 -14.39
C ASP A 19 -2.65 22.14 -15.32
N GLY A 20 -3.47 21.05 -15.20
CA GLY A 20 -4.69 20.84 -15.98
C GLY A 20 -4.48 20.51 -17.46
N SER A 21 -3.28 20.18 -17.86
CA SER A 21 -2.98 19.82 -19.25
C SER A 21 -2.37 18.42 -19.32
N TRP A 22 -2.84 17.62 -20.29
CA TRP A 22 -2.33 16.30 -20.58
C TRP A 22 -1.09 16.38 -21.49
N TRP A 23 -0.01 15.71 -21.10
CA TRP A 23 1.26 15.68 -21.81
C TRP A 23 1.75 14.28 -22.04
N SER A 24 2.07 13.91 -23.27
CA SER A 24 2.66 12.61 -23.57
C SER A 24 4.15 12.63 -23.21
N PRO A 25 4.62 11.80 -22.25
CA PRO A 25 6.03 11.70 -21.93
C PRO A 25 6.84 11.25 -23.16
N THR A 26 8.00 11.84 -23.37
CA THR A 26 8.87 11.53 -24.51
C THR A 26 10.06 10.63 -24.16
N HIS A 27 10.28 10.39 -22.85
CA HIS A 27 11.33 9.51 -22.37
C HIS A 27 10.76 8.11 -22.12
N PHE A 28 11.47 7.09 -22.63
CA PHE A 28 11.11 5.69 -22.40
C PHE A 28 12.10 5.06 -21.44
N LEU A 29 11.58 4.26 -20.52
CA LEU A 29 12.39 3.43 -19.64
C LEU A 29 12.96 2.22 -20.40
N PRO A 30 14.05 1.59 -19.92
CA PRO A 30 14.68 0.48 -20.63
C PRO A 30 13.95 -0.85 -20.52
N TYR A 31 12.77 -0.85 -19.95
CA TYR A 31 11.90 -2.02 -19.76
C TYR A 31 10.45 -1.71 -20.16
N SER A 32 9.64 -2.75 -20.28
CA SER A 32 8.25 -2.69 -20.75
C SER A 32 7.27 -3.10 -19.66
N LEU A 33 6.02 -2.74 -19.87
CA LEU A 33 4.89 -3.42 -19.26
C LEU A 33 4.54 -4.60 -20.15
N ASP A 34 4.60 -5.80 -19.57
CA ASP A 34 4.23 -7.03 -20.26
C ASP A 34 2.95 -7.59 -19.65
N ASP A 35 2.25 -8.42 -20.38
CA ASP A 35 1.13 -9.18 -19.85
C ASP A 35 1.65 -10.20 -18.82
N PRO A 36 1.27 -10.09 -17.55
CA PRO A 36 1.78 -10.99 -16.52
C PRO A 36 1.35 -12.45 -16.76
N ASN A 37 0.27 -12.70 -17.51
CA ASN A 37 -0.25 -14.03 -17.79
C ASN A 37 0.53 -14.76 -18.89
N THR A 38 1.11 -14.03 -19.85
CA THR A 38 1.71 -14.63 -21.05
C THR A 38 3.15 -14.19 -21.28
N GLY A 39 3.60 -13.13 -20.60
CA GLY A 39 4.88 -12.48 -20.87
C GLY A 39 4.90 -11.67 -22.16
N ALA A 40 3.77 -11.53 -22.86
CA ALA A 40 3.71 -10.76 -24.09
C ALA A 40 3.85 -9.26 -23.83
N PHE A 41 4.58 -8.58 -24.70
CA PHE A 41 4.74 -7.14 -24.66
C PHE A 41 3.37 -6.43 -24.74
N ARG A 42 3.08 -5.49 -23.86
CA ARG A 42 1.89 -4.63 -23.89
C ARG A 42 2.24 -3.21 -24.33
N GLN A 43 3.17 -2.56 -23.62
CA GLN A 43 3.60 -1.19 -23.96
C GLN A 43 4.96 -0.85 -23.33
N ARG A 44 5.59 0.20 -23.81
CA ARG A 44 6.78 0.78 -23.17
C ARG A 44 6.38 1.56 -21.93
N GLN A 45 7.19 1.46 -20.91
CA GLN A 45 7.10 2.36 -19.76
C GLN A 45 7.73 3.71 -20.10
N VAL A 46 7.16 4.77 -19.52
CA VAL A 46 7.57 6.13 -19.79
C VAL A 46 8.08 6.82 -18.52
N ALA A 47 8.80 7.92 -18.71
CA ALA A 47 9.19 8.81 -17.64
C ALA A 47 8.91 10.28 -18.03
N THR A 48 8.35 11.02 -17.10
CA THR A 48 8.17 12.47 -17.18
C THR A 48 9.54 13.15 -17.29
N ALA A 49 9.69 14.06 -18.21
CA ALA A 49 10.93 14.83 -18.35
C ALA A 49 11.18 15.67 -17.07
N SER A 50 12.45 15.84 -16.69
CA SER A 50 12.82 16.60 -15.49
C SER A 50 12.26 18.03 -15.49
N SER A 51 12.18 18.69 -16.65
CA SER A 51 11.55 20.01 -16.81
C SER A 51 10.05 19.99 -16.52
N GLU A 52 9.36 18.91 -16.84
CA GLU A 52 7.93 18.76 -16.60
C GLU A 52 7.65 18.43 -15.13
N VAL A 53 8.49 17.61 -14.49
CA VAL A 53 8.47 17.42 -13.04
C VAL A 53 8.68 18.75 -12.31
N GLU A 54 9.67 19.55 -12.73
CA GLU A 54 9.89 20.90 -12.20
C GLU A 54 8.66 21.79 -12.37
N ARG A 55 8.00 21.73 -13.53
CA ARG A 55 6.78 22.50 -13.78
C ARG A 55 5.64 22.08 -12.84
N SER A 56 5.48 20.79 -12.60
CA SER A 56 4.46 20.29 -11.68
C SER A 56 4.70 20.75 -10.24
N ILE A 57 5.97 20.74 -9.78
CA ILE A 57 6.33 21.25 -8.45
C ILE A 57 6.11 22.76 -8.36
N ALA A 58 6.50 23.51 -9.40
CA ALA A 58 6.35 24.96 -9.42
C ALA A 58 4.88 25.40 -9.38
N SER A 59 4.00 24.74 -10.16
CA SER A 59 2.56 25.06 -10.17
C SER A 59 1.87 24.71 -8.85
N ALA A 60 2.18 23.55 -8.26
CA ALA A 60 1.70 23.16 -6.93
C ALA A 60 2.15 24.17 -5.84
N THR A 61 3.41 24.63 -5.93
CA THR A 61 3.97 25.63 -5.01
C THR A 61 3.29 26.97 -5.15
N ALA A 62 3.07 27.44 -6.38
CA ALA A 62 2.38 28.69 -6.66
C ALA A 62 0.93 28.67 -6.15
N LEU A 63 0.21 27.58 -6.37
CA LEU A 63 -1.15 27.39 -5.87
C LEU A 63 -1.20 27.43 -4.34
N HIS A 64 -0.27 26.72 -3.66
CA HIS A 64 -0.21 26.76 -2.20
C HIS A 64 0.09 28.16 -1.67
N ALA A 65 1.06 28.86 -2.25
CA ALA A 65 1.45 30.22 -1.86
C ALA A 65 0.34 31.26 -2.09
N ALA A 66 -0.45 31.10 -3.15
CA ALA A 66 -1.61 31.95 -3.43
C ALA A 66 -2.74 31.79 -2.39
N GLY A 67 -2.77 30.69 -1.65
CA GLY A 67 -3.80 30.41 -0.66
C GLY A 67 -5.14 29.95 -1.25
N THR A 68 -5.30 29.97 -2.56
CA THR A 68 -6.57 29.68 -3.24
C THR A 68 -7.12 28.31 -2.89
N TRP A 69 -6.26 27.29 -2.81
CA TRP A 69 -6.62 25.94 -2.39
C TRP A 69 -6.37 25.72 -0.91
N SER A 70 -5.20 26.10 -0.40
CA SER A 70 -4.78 25.85 0.99
C SER A 70 -5.64 26.55 2.05
N ALA A 71 -6.39 27.56 1.66
CA ALA A 71 -7.38 28.24 2.51
C ALA A 71 -8.82 28.07 1.99
N ALA A 72 -9.05 27.15 1.02
CA ALA A 72 -10.38 26.88 0.52
C ALA A 72 -11.32 26.43 1.65
N PRO A 73 -12.59 26.87 1.66
CA PRO A 73 -13.59 26.39 2.59
C PRO A 73 -13.70 24.87 2.61
N ILE A 74 -14.06 24.30 3.76
CA ILE A 74 -14.17 22.83 3.92
C ILE A 74 -15.17 22.23 2.94
N ASP A 75 -16.31 22.89 2.73
CA ASP A 75 -17.37 22.46 1.81
C ASP A 75 -16.89 22.32 0.35
N ILE A 76 -15.96 23.14 -0.08
CA ILE A 76 -15.34 23.03 -1.42
C ILE A 76 -14.51 21.74 -1.51
N ARG A 77 -13.68 21.45 -0.49
CA ARG A 77 -12.87 20.22 -0.45
C ARG A 77 -13.75 18.98 -0.32
N VAL A 78 -14.80 19.03 0.49
CA VAL A 78 -15.83 17.98 0.61
C VAL A 78 -16.49 17.73 -0.74
N GLY A 79 -16.92 18.80 -1.43
CA GLY A 79 -17.54 18.69 -2.75
C GLY A 79 -16.65 18.01 -3.78
N LEU A 80 -15.33 18.33 -3.79
CA LEU A 80 -14.37 17.66 -4.66
C LEU A 80 -14.24 16.18 -4.32
N LEU A 81 -14.09 15.83 -3.04
CA LEU A 81 -13.96 14.44 -2.60
C LEU A 81 -15.19 13.60 -2.95
N ASP A 82 -16.40 14.16 -2.74
CA ASP A 82 -17.64 13.46 -3.10
C ASP A 82 -17.75 13.28 -4.62
N ARG A 83 -17.41 14.29 -5.42
CA ARG A 83 -17.43 14.20 -6.88
C ARG A 83 -16.44 13.15 -7.42
N VAL A 84 -15.22 13.09 -6.84
CA VAL A 84 -14.23 12.07 -7.19
C VAL A 84 -14.70 10.67 -6.77
N ALA A 85 -15.29 10.52 -5.59
CA ALA A 85 -15.83 9.25 -5.13
C ALA A 85 -16.93 8.72 -6.06
N ASP A 86 -17.83 9.60 -6.50
CA ASP A 86 -18.89 9.23 -7.44
C ASP A 86 -18.31 8.87 -8.82
N GLY A 87 -17.37 9.66 -9.36
CA GLY A 87 -16.72 9.37 -10.64
C GLY A 87 -15.94 8.03 -10.63
N LEU A 88 -15.27 7.68 -9.52
CA LEU A 88 -14.60 6.37 -9.42
C LEU A 88 -15.59 5.20 -9.26
N ALA A 89 -16.76 5.43 -8.64
CA ALA A 89 -17.80 4.42 -8.54
C ALA A 89 -18.30 3.98 -9.93
N ASP A 90 -18.35 4.88 -10.89
CA ASP A 90 -18.75 4.61 -12.27
C ASP A 90 -17.66 3.87 -13.08
N ARG A 91 -16.42 3.82 -12.58
CA ARG A 91 -15.26 3.26 -13.27
C ARG A 91 -14.68 1.98 -12.61
N VAL A 92 -15.41 1.34 -11.67
CA VAL A 92 -14.92 0.20 -10.88
C VAL A 92 -14.45 -0.97 -11.76
N GLU A 93 -15.20 -1.34 -12.79
CA GLU A 93 -14.84 -2.45 -13.67
C GLU A 93 -13.56 -2.17 -14.47
N GLU A 94 -13.41 -0.95 -14.95
CA GLU A 94 -12.22 -0.51 -15.70
C GLU A 94 -10.98 -0.47 -14.80
N LEU A 95 -11.12 0.08 -13.59
CA LEU A 95 -10.08 0.09 -12.57
C LEU A 95 -9.66 -1.33 -12.19
N GLY A 96 -10.65 -2.22 -11.97
CA GLY A 96 -10.39 -3.62 -11.65
C GLY A 96 -9.61 -4.32 -12.76
N TYR A 97 -9.96 -4.08 -14.04
CA TYR A 97 -9.25 -4.63 -15.19
C TYR A 97 -7.80 -4.14 -15.26
N GLU A 98 -7.56 -2.81 -15.19
CA GLU A 98 -6.21 -2.25 -15.28
C GLU A 98 -5.33 -2.72 -14.12
N ASP A 99 -5.86 -2.75 -12.89
CA ASP A 99 -5.13 -3.25 -11.72
C ASP A 99 -4.86 -4.77 -11.83
N ALA A 100 -5.81 -5.58 -12.31
CA ALA A 100 -5.59 -7.01 -12.53
C ALA A 100 -4.46 -7.26 -13.54
N MET A 101 -4.46 -6.53 -14.64
CA MET A 101 -3.45 -6.66 -15.71
C MET A 101 -2.08 -6.08 -15.35
N ALA A 102 -2.01 -5.21 -14.35
CA ALA A 102 -0.75 -4.68 -13.83
C ALA A 102 -0.16 -5.55 -12.71
N THR A 103 -1.03 -6.08 -11.82
CA THR A 103 -0.60 -6.77 -10.60
C THR A 103 -0.59 -8.29 -10.72
N GLY A 104 -1.28 -8.83 -11.74
CA GLY A 104 -1.56 -10.26 -11.88
C GLY A 104 -2.68 -10.77 -10.97
N ASN A 105 -3.29 -9.92 -10.15
CA ASN A 105 -4.36 -10.32 -9.23
C ASN A 105 -5.59 -10.83 -10.00
N PRO A 106 -6.30 -11.85 -9.51
CA PRO A 106 -7.56 -12.27 -10.12
C PRO A 106 -8.53 -11.09 -10.28
N LEU A 107 -9.14 -10.96 -11.46
CA LEU A 107 -10.01 -9.84 -11.81
C LEU A 107 -11.10 -9.59 -10.75
N ARG A 108 -11.71 -10.66 -10.22
CA ARG A 108 -12.71 -10.55 -9.15
C ARG A 108 -12.17 -9.87 -7.88
N VAL A 109 -10.90 -10.10 -7.56
CA VAL A 109 -10.23 -9.48 -6.40
C VAL A 109 -9.89 -8.01 -6.71
N ALA A 110 -9.32 -7.74 -7.87
CA ALA A 110 -8.98 -6.38 -8.31
C ALA A 110 -10.24 -5.49 -8.41
N THR A 111 -11.34 -6.00 -9.00
CA THR A 111 -12.63 -5.29 -9.06
C THR A 111 -13.22 -5.06 -7.66
N GLN A 112 -13.11 -6.05 -6.78
CA GLN A 112 -13.53 -5.86 -5.38
C GLN A 112 -12.70 -4.76 -4.69
N MET A 113 -11.38 -4.74 -4.87
CA MET A 113 -10.53 -3.66 -4.36
C MET A 113 -10.90 -2.30 -4.95
N ALA A 114 -11.16 -2.23 -6.25
CA ALA A 114 -11.62 -1.01 -6.91
C ALA A 114 -12.95 -0.49 -6.32
N SER A 115 -13.84 -1.38 -5.91
CA SER A 115 -15.12 -1.01 -5.26
C SER A 115 -14.94 -0.34 -3.88
N TYR A 116 -13.79 -0.50 -3.25
CA TYR A 116 -13.45 0.19 -1.99
C TYR A 116 -12.85 1.59 -2.19
N LEU A 117 -12.51 2.01 -3.41
CA LEU A 117 -11.92 3.34 -3.63
C LEU A 117 -12.88 4.48 -3.26
N PRO A 118 -14.17 4.48 -3.68
CA PRO A 118 -15.13 5.49 -3.24
C PRO A 118 -15.31 5.58 -1.72
N PRO A 119 -15.51 4.48 -0.97
CA PRO A 119 -15.51 4.51 0.50
C PRO A 119 -14.25 5.11 1.12
N ARG A 120 -13.05 4.83 0.59
CA ARG A 120 -11.79 5.40 1.10
C ARG A 120 -11.72 6.91 0.93
N ILE A 121 -12.21 7.43 -0.18
CA ILE A 121 -12.30 8.90 -0.40
C ILE A 121 -13.28 9.51 0.59
N ARG A 122 -14.45 8.88 0.78
CA ARG A 122 -15.43 9.36 1.76
C ARG A 122 -14.91 9.28 3.19
N SER A 123 -14.07 8.29 3.52
CA SER A 123 -13.39 8.24 4.82
C SER A 123 -12.47 9.47 5.03
N ALA A 124 -11.69 9.89 4.03
CA ALA A 124 -10.88 11.11 4.10
C ALA A 124 -11.75 12.36 4.28
N ARG A 125 -12.90 12.45 3.58
CA ARG A 125 -13.92 13.50 3.78
C ARG A 125 -14.44 13.51 5.21
N ASP A 126 -14.82 12.36 5.75
CA ASP A 126 -15.39 12.22 7.09
C ASP A 126 -14.36 12.58 8.17
N GLN A 127 -13.09 12.19 7.98
CA GLN A 127 -11.98 12.63 8.83
C GLN A 127 -11.77 14.15 8.78
N LEU A 128 -11.89 14.78 7.61
CA LEU A 128 -11.86 16.25 7.50
C LEU A 128 -13.00 16.89 8.29
N LEU A 129 -14.21 16.36 8.20
CA LEU A 129 -15.38 16.89 8.90
C LEU A 129 -15.32 16.65 10.42
N ALA A 130 -14.73 15.54 10.85
CA ALA A 130 -14.58 15.21 12.28
C ALA A 130 -13.56 16.07 13.01
N VAL A 131 -12.61 16.68 12.29
CA VAL A 131 -11.51 17.45 12.88
C VAL A 131 -11.68 18.93 12.61
N SER A 132 -11.94 19.70 13.66
CA SER A 132 -11.96 21.17 13.53
C SER A 132 -10.60 21.72 13.06
N GLU A 133 -10.59 22.56 12.02
CA GLU A 133 -9.39 23.28 11.55
C GLU A 133 -8.92 24.35 12.55
N SER A 134 -9.75 24.70 13.51
CA SER A 134 -9.38 25.61 14.60
C SER A 134 -10.04 25.19 15.91
N ALA A 135 -9.33 25.34 17.02
CA ALA A 135 -9.86 25.12 18.36
C ALA A 135 -9.37 26.22 19.28
N VAL A 136 -10.25 26.69 20.18
CA VAL A 136 -9.87 27.61 21.25
C VAL A 136 -9.17 26.78 22.34
N LEU A 137 -8.01 27.28 22.80
CA LEU A 137 -7.26 26.66 23.88
C LEU A 137 -7.54 27.37 25.21
N PRO A 138 -7.60 26.67 26.34
CA PRO A 138 -7.72 27.28 27.67
C PRO A 138 -6.54 28.23 27.94
N ALA A 139 -6.80 29.50 28.23
CA ALA A 139 -5.75 30.51 28.37
C ALA A 139 -6.15 31.71 29.26
N ASP A 140 -6.79 31.46 30.42
CA ASP A 140 -7.14 32.47 31.43
C ASP A 140 -7.83 33.74 30.86
N GLY A 141 -8.83 33.54 30.00
CA GLY A 141 -9.60 34.63 29.37
C GLY A 141 -8.93 35.26 28.15
N ARG A 142 -7.74 34.85 27.76
CA ARG A 142 -7.07 35.28 26.51
C ARG A 142 -7.59 34.49 25.32
N ASP A 143 -7.61 35.11 24.12
CA ASP A 143 -7.90 34.40 22.87
C ASP A 143 -6.63 33.70 22.40
N VAL A 144 -6.58 32.38 22.59
CA VAL A 144 -5.51 31.51 22.10
C VAL A 144 -6.14 30.39 21.27
N ARG A 145 -5.64 30.18 20.07
CA ARG A 145 -6.20 29.25 19.10
C ARG A 145 -5.15 28.30 18.56
N LEU A 146 -5.53 27.02 18.46
CA LEU A 146 -4.82 26.04 17.69
C LEU A 146 -5.42 26.03 16.27
N LEU A 147 -4.59 26.23 15.26
CA LEU A 147 -4.97 26.11 13.85
C LEU A 147 -4.30 24.88 13.23
N ARG A 148 -5.03 24.18 12.35
CA ARG A 148 -4.48 23.16 11.46
C ARG A 148 -4.45 23.72 10.05
N ARG A 149 -3.31 23.58 9.40
CA ARG A 149 -3.09 24.14 8.05
C ARG A 149 -2.35 23.11 7.20
N PRO A 150 -2.63 23.05 5.87
CA PRO A 150 -1.87 22.19 4.97
C PRO A 150 -0.39 22.52 5.04
N LEU A 151 0.45 21.50 5.05
CA LEU A 151 1.91 21.66 5.11
C LEU A 151 2.48 22.33 3.86
N GLY A 152 1.91 22.06 2.69
CA GLY A 152 2.35 22.54 1.39
C GLY A 152 2.11 21.51 0.30
N PRO A 153 2.77 21.61 -0.86
CA PRO A 153 2.72 20.60 -1.89
C PRO A 153 3.08 19.23 -1.35
N ALA A 154 2.28 18.22 -1.71
CA ALA A 154 2.44 16.83 -1.28
C ALA A 154 2.84 15.94 -2.45
N ALA A 155 3.81 15.07 -2.26
CA ALA A 155 4.15 13.99 -3.18
C ALA A 155 3.59 12.66 -2.64
N VAL A 156 2.83 11.96 -3.47
CA VAL A 156 2.32 10.61 -3.19
C VAL A 156 2.96 9.64 -4.17
N LEU A 157 3.78 8.72 -3.66
CA LEU A 157 4.44 7.70 -4.45
C LEU A 157 3.74 6.36 -4.17
N ALA A 158 2.93 5.91 -5.14
CA ALA A 158 2.12 4.71 -5.01
C ALA A 158 2.90 3.44 -5.40
N PRO A 159 2.60 2.28 -4.76
CA PRO A 159 3.26 1.00 -5.03
C PRO A 159 2.70 0.34 -6.29
N TRP A 160 3.28 -0.80 -6.67
CA TRP A 160 2.80 -1.58 -7.82
C TRP A 160 1.79 -2.68 -7.46
N ASN A 161 1.76 -3.16 -6.23
CA ASN A 161 0.94 -4.31 -5.82
C ASN A 161 -0.54 -3.98 -5.55
N ALA A 162 -0.83 -2.74 -5.16
CA ALA A 162 -2.16 -2.21 -4.92
C ALA A 162 -2.20 -0.70 -5.28
N PRO A 163 -1.91 -0.35 -6.56
CA PRO A 163 -1.56 1.02 -6.95
C PRO A 163 -2.67 2.03 -6.69
N THR A 164 -3.89 1.74 -7.12
CA THR A 164 -5.04 2.62 -6.95
C THR A 164 -5.54 2.65 -5.51
N PHE A 165 -5.60 1.48 -4.87
CA PHE A 165 -6.12 1.34 -3.51
C PHE A 165 -5.31 2.12 -2.47
N VAL A 166 -3.97 2.06 -2.57
CA VAL A 166 -3.07 2.83 -1.71
C VAL A 166 -2.98 4.28 -2.17
N GLY A 167 -2.78 4.50 -3.48
CA GLY A 167 -2.59 5.84 -4.04
C GLY A 167 -3.75 6.79 -3.74
N ILE A 168 -5.00 6.36 -3.98
CA ILE A 168 -6.16 7.23 -3.80
C ILE A 168 -6.42 7.59 -2.33
N ALA A 169 -6.15 6.67 -1.39
CA ALA A 169 -6.30 6.94 0.03
C ALA A 169 -5.40 8.10 0.49
N LYS A 170 -4.16 8.13 0.01
CA LYS A 170 -3.18 9.17 0.33
C LYS A 170 -3.47 10.48 -0.44
N VAL A 171 -3.85 10.39 -1.71
CA VAL A 171 -4.29 11.54 -2.52
C VAL A 171 -5.51 12.21 -1.90
N ALA A 172 -6.56 11.45 -1.58
CA ALA A 172 -7.77 11.98 -0.94
C ALA A 172 -7.47 12.64 0.41
N SER A 173 -6.59 12.05 1.21
CA SER A 173 -6.16 12.61 2.50
C SER A 173 -5.40 13.93 2.34
N ALA A 174 -4.52 14.05 1.35
CA ALA A 174 -3.80 15.28 1.06
C ALA A 174 -4.73 16.38 0.52
N ILE A 175 -5.67 16.04 -0.37
CA ILE A 175 -6.73 16.93 -0.87
C ILE A 175 -7.61 17.40 0.29
N ALA A 176 -8.07 16.51 1.16
CA ALA A 176 -8.86 16.84 2.35
C ALA A 176 -8.12 17.83 3.26
N ALA A 177 -6.82 17.63 3.45
CA ALA A 177 -5.98 18.53 4.23
C ALA A 177 -5.77 19.91 3.59
N GLY A 178 -6.03 20.07 2.27
CA GLY A 178 -5.81 21.31 1.50
C GLY A 178 -4.42 21.41 0.87
N CYS A 179 -3.70 20.31 0.72
CA CYS A 179 -2.43 20.25 -0.01
C CYS A 179 -2.67 20.11 -1.52
N PRO A 180 -1.97 20.86 -2.38
CA PRO A 180 -1.79 20.46 -3.77
C PRO A 180 -1.01 19.13 -3.84
N VAL A 181 -1.43 18.21 -4.71
CA VAL A 181 -0.91 16.82 -4.73
C VAL A 181 -0.28 16.49 -6.07
N ILE A 182 0.89 15.88 -6.03
CA ILE A 182 1.55 15.26 -7.20
C ILE A 182 1.59 13.75 -6.93
N LEU A 183 0.83 12.99 -7.71
CA LEU A 183 0.85 11.53 -7.68
C LEU A 183 1.90 10.99 -8.65
N LYS A 184 2.73 10.08 -8.17
CA LYS A 184 3.62 9.26 -8.99
C LYS A 184 3.31 7.78 -8.74
N PRO A 185 2.61 7.09 -9.65
CA PRO A 185 2.45 5.65 -9.55
C PRO A 185 3.77 4.92 -9.76
N SER A 186 3.84 3.66 -9.33
CA SER A 186 4.92 2.79 -9.76
C SER A 186 4.90 2.64 -11.29
N GLU A 187 6.06 2.61 -11.88
CA GLU A 187 6.26 2.34 -13.31
C GLU A 187 5.70 0.97 -13.74
N TRP A 188 5.53 0.04 -12.80
CA TRP A 188 5.00 -1.28 -13.05
C TRP A 188 3.46 -1.34 -13.07
N ALA A 189 2.78 -0.34 -12.53
CA ALA A 189 1.32 -0.34 -12.41
C ALA A 189 0.71 1.07 -12.55
N PRO A 190 0.90 1.76 -13.68
CA PRO A 190 0.41 3.12 -13.87
C PRO A 190 -1.06 3.21 -14.29
N GLY A 191 -1.64 2.17 -14.94
CA GLY A 191 -2.91 2.25 -15.66
C GLY A 191 -4.10 2.64 -14.79
N GLY A 192 -4.28 2.02 -13.63
CA GLY A 192 -5.36 2.38 -12.72
C GLY A 192 -5.21 3.81 -12.16
N CYS A 193 -3.97 4.25 -11.88
CA CYS A 193 -3.71 5.63 -11.43
C CYS A 193 -3.97 6.67 -12.55
N GLN A 194 -3.86 6.27 -13.82
CA GLN A 194 -4.27 7.12 -14.95
C GLN A 194 -5.78 7.37 -14.93
N ILE A 195 -6.60 6.33 -14.67
CA ILE A 195 -8.05 6.47 -14.50
C ILE A 195 -8.39 7.40 -13.33
N VAL A 196 -7.69 7.23 -12.21
CA VAL A 196 -7.83 8.12 -11.04
C VAL A 196 -7.56 9.57 -11.41
N ALA A 197 -6.53 9.83 -12.22
CA ALA A 197 -6.18 11.18 -12.66
C ALA A 197 -7.23 11.79 -13.61
N GLU A 198 -7.83 11.01 -14.49
CA GLU A 198 -8.91 11.44 -15.37
C GLU A 198 -10.14 11.87 -14.55
N VAL A 199 -10.54 11.05 -13.57
CA VAL A 199 -11.69 11.38 -12.70
C VAL A 199 -11.41 12.62 -11.85
N LEU A 200 -10.17 12.79 -11.36
CA LEU A 200 -9.78 13.99 -10.59
C LEU A 200 -9.77 15.25 -11.47
N GLU A 201 -9.25 15.15 -12.70
CA GLU A 201 -9.24 16.26 -13.65
C GLU A 201 -10.65 16.70 -13.99
N ASP A 202 -11.53 15.74 -14.36
CA ASP A 202 -12.94 16.02 -14.64
C ASP A 202 -13.64 16.69 -13.44
N ALA A 203 -13.43 16.18 -12.22
CA ALA A 203 -14.04 16.71 -11.01
C ALA A 203 -13.53 18.13 -10.67
N ILE A 204 -12.24 18.41 -10.88
CA ILE A 204 -11.62 19.71 -10.69
C ILE A 204 -12.17 20.72 -11.71
N ALA A 205 -12.29 20.31 -12.97
CA ALA A 205 -12.84 21.15 -14.04
C ALA A 205 -14.34 21.45 -13.83
N ASP A 206 -15.14 20.44 -13.50
CA ASP A 206 -16.58 20.58 -13.23
C ASP A 206 -16.90 21.55 -12.08
N LEU A 207 -15.99 21.65 -11.11
CA LEU A 207 -16.14 22.54 -9.93
C LEU A 207 -15.41 23.88 -10.09
N ASP A 208 -14.85 24.17 -11.28
CA ASP A 208 -14.07 25.39 -11.56
C ASP A 208 -12.95 25.63 -10.52
N LEU A 209 -12.26 24.56 -10.13
CA LEU A 209 -11.16 24.59 -9.16
C LEU A 209 -9.80 24.77 -9.87
N PRO A 210 -8.78 25.28 -9.13
CA PRO A 210 -7.45 25.42 -9.69
C PRO A 210 -6.87 24.05 -10.14
N ALA A 211 -6.42 23.97 -11.37
CA ALA A 211 -5.96 22.73 -11.99
C ALA A 211 -4.80 22.05 -11.22
N ALA A 212 -3.89 22.84 -10.63
CA ALA A 212 -2.76 22.33 -9.86
C ALA A 212 -3.14 21.74 -8.49
N VAL A 213 -4.43 21.61 -8.14
CA VAL A 213 -4.89 20.84 -6.96
C VAL A 213 -4.43 19.40 -7.02
N PHE A 214 -4.46 18.82 -8.23
CA PHE A 214 -3.95 17.46 -8.45
C PHE A 214 -3.14 17.38 -9.75
N GLN A 215 -2.05 16.62 -9.73
CA GLN A 215 -1.21 16.37 -10.88
C GLN A 215 -0.71 14.92 -10.86
N LEU A 216 -0.44 14.37 -12.05
CA LEU A 216 0.10 13.03 -12.25
C LEU A 216 1.41 13.11 -13.04
N VAL A 217 2.45 12.44 -12.56
CA VAL A 217 3.72 12.27 -13.28
C VAL A 217 4.12 10.81 -13.29
N HIS A 218 4.75 10.35 -14.37
CA HIS A 218 5.18 8.96 -14.56
C HIS A 218 6.70 8.83 -14.42
N GLY A 219 7.17 7.64 -14.15
CA GLY A 219 8.61 7.32 -14.14
C GLY A 219 9.04 6.42 -13.01
N ALA A 220 10.31 6.03 -13.07
CA ALA A 220 10.97 5.18 -12.10
C ALA A 220 11.55 5.99 -10.92
N ALA A 221 12.64 5.48 -10.36
CA ALA A 221 13.27 6.06 -9.16
C ALA A 221 13.72 7.51 -9.37
N GLU A 222 14.22 7.86 -10.56
CA GLU A 222 14.79 9.19 -10.84
C GLU A 222 13.74 10.31 -10.73
N VAL A 223 12.50 10.05 -11.22
CA VAL A 223 11.39 11.01 -11.08
C VAL A 223 10.94 11.08 -9.61
N GLY A 224 10.92 9.94 -8.92
CA GLY A 224 10.64 9.90 -7.47
C GLY A 224 11.68 10.68 -6.67
N GLU A 225 12.97 10.51 -6.96
CA GLU A 225 14.07 11.22 -6.31
C GLU A 225 13.98 12.74 -6.53
N GLN A 226 13.67 13.18 -7.75
CA GLN A 226 13.47 14.60 -8.04
C GLN A 226 12.35 15.19 -7.20
N LEU A 227 11.21 14.49 -7.06
CA LEU A 227 10.08 14.93 -6.22
C LEU A 227 10.47 15.03 -4.75
N VAL A 228 11.04 13.96 -4.19
CA VAL A 228 11.27 13.88 -2.73
C VAL A 228 12.47 14.67 -2.26
N SER A 229 13.36 15.08 -3.17
CA SER A 229 14.53 15.90 -2.87
C SER A 229 14.25 17.41 -2.99
N ASP A 230 13.12 17.80 -3.57
CA ASP A 230 12.80 19.22 -3.75
C ASP A 230 12.28 19.85 -2.45
N PRO A 231 12.89 20.95 -1.95
CA PRO A 231 12.52 21.56 -0.68
C PRO A 231 11.10 22.20 -0.68
N ARG A 232 10.48 22.38 -1.84
CA ARG A 232 9.12 22.87 -1.98
C ARG A 232 8.06 21.80 -1.69
N ILE A 233 8.42 20.51 -1.79
CA ILE A 233 7.58 19.39 -1.37
C ILE A 233 7.66 19.31 0.15
N ARG A 234 6.51 19.43 0.82
CA ARG A 234 6.43 19.56 2.27
C ARG A 234 5.88 18.32 2.98
N ALA A 235 5.18 17.46 2.26
CA ALA A 235 4.67 16.18 2.75
C ALA A 235 4.93 15.10 1.70
N ILE A 236 5.46 13.97 2.14
CA ILE A 236 5.81 12.84 1.26
C ILE A 236 5.16 11.59 1.84
N SER A 237 4.29 10.95 1.07
CA SER A 237 3.74 9.64 1.38
C SER A 237 4.28 8.64 0.37
N PHE A 238 4.99 7.64 0.86
CA PHE A 238 5.62 6.58 0.06
C PHE A 238 5.17 5.21 0.58
N THR A 239 4.73 4.36 -0.34
CA THR A 239 4.50 2.94 -0.07
C THR A 239 5.37 2.11 -1.00
N GLY A 240 6.17 1.20 -0.43
CA GLY A 240 7.09 0.37 -1.22
C GLY A 240 8.13 -0.38 -0.37
N GLY A 241 9.20 -0.84 -1.01
CA GLY A 241 10.24 -1.61 -0.32
C GLY A 241 11.13 -0.78 0.62
N GLY A 242 11.68 -1.41 1.65
CA GLY A 242 12.49 -0.76 2.69
C GLY A 242 13.71 0.01 2.18
N ALA A 243 14.34 -0.40 1.08
CA ALA A 243 15.45 0.34 0.47
C ALA A 243 14.99 1.70 -0.09
N GLY A 244 13.85 1.70 -0.83
CA GLY A 244 13.23 2.92 -1.34
C GLY A 244 12.79 3.84 -0.20
N GLY A 245 12.14 3.29 0.83
CA GLY A 245 11.72 4.05 2.01
C GLY A 245 12.87 4.76 2.73
N ARG A 246 14.01 4.07 2.90
CA ARG A 246 15.22 4.70 3.47
C ARG A 246 15.74 5.84 2.61
N SER A 247 15.77 5.66 1.28
CA SER A 247 16.19 6.73 0.36
C SER A 247 15.27 7.94 0.42
N VAL A 248 13.95 7.73 0.46
CA VAL A 248 12.94 8.80 0.64
C VAL A 248 13.12 9.53 1.97
N ALA A 249 13.31 8.80 3.08
CA ALA A 249 13.55 9.40 4.40
C ALA A 249 14.79 10.27 4.41
N MET A 250 15.89 9.79 3.82
CA MET A 250 17.16 10.52 3.74
C MET A 250 17.03 11.79 2.88
N ALA A 251 16.37 11.72 1.74
CA ALA A 251 16.11 12.88 0.89
C ALA A 251 15.27 13.93 1.61
N ALA A 252 14.15 13.53 2.19
CA ALA A 252 13.24 14.40 2.94
C ALA A 252 13.90 15.08 4.14
N ALA A 253 14.80 14.38 4.84
CA ALA A 253 15.52 14.92 6.00
C ALA A 253 16.36 16.15 5.65
N SER A 254 16.84 16.29 4.42
CA SER A 254 17.67 17.41 3.95
C SER A 254 16.94 18.76 4.02
N HIS A 255 15.60 18.77 3.97
CA HIS A 255 14.76 19.97 3.97
C HIS A 255 13.56 19.88 4.92
N PHE A 256 13.57 18.86 5.83
CA PHE A 256 12.58 18.67 6.88
C PHE A 256 11.13 18.54 6.36
N ALA A 257 10.93 17.85 5.22
CA ALA A 257 9.60 17.46 4.80
C ALA A 257 9.01 16.41 5.77
N ALA A 258 7.70 16.46 6.00
CA ALA A 258 7.01 15.40 6.70
C ALA A 258 7.01 14.13 5.85
N VAL A 259 7.28 12.97 6.48
CA VAL A 259 7.36 11.68 5.78
C VAL A 259 6.40 10.69 6.40
N GLN A 260 5.63 10.01 5.57
CA GLN A 260 4.91 8.79 5.92
C GLN A 260 5.45 7.68 5.00
N LEU A 261 5.96 6.63 5.60
CA LEU A 261 6.54 5.49 4.90
C LEU A 261 5.79 4.24 5.30
N GLU A 262 5.10 3.64 4.37
CA GLU A 262 4.49 2.33 4.51
C GLU A 262 5.37 1.33 3.77
N LEU A 263 6.06 0.49 4.53
CA LEU A 263 7.05 -0.44 4.02
C LEU A 263 6.59 -1.87 4.31
N GLY A 264 7.26 -2.84 3.69
CA GLY A 264 6.97 -4.24 3.93
C GLY A 264 7.40 -4.71 5.33
N GLY A 265 7.08 -5.95 5.64
CA GLY A 265 7.45 -6.62 6.86
C GLY A 265 7.48 -8.13 6.71
N HIS A 266 8.29 -8.81 7.52
CA HIS A 266 8.26 -10.27 7.61
C HIS A 266 7.31 -10.70 8.72
N ASN A 267 6.00 -10.58 8.42
CA ASN A 267 4.92 -10.67 9.40
C ASN A 267 4.83 -12.08 10.02
N PRO A 268 5.00 -12.19 11.35
CA PRO A 268 4.99 -13.48 12.02
C PRO A 268 3.57 -14.00 12.24
N ALA A 269 3.40 -15.31 12.14
CA ALA A 269 2.23 -16.04 12.59
C ALA A 269 2.62 -16.98 13.73
N VAL A 270 2.11 -16.74 14.93
CA VAL A 270 2.35 -17.54 16.13
C VAL A 270 1.19 -18.51 16.32
N VAL A 271 1.48 -19.80 16.35
CA VAL A 271 0.49 -20.88 16.55
C VAL A 271 0.58 -21.39 17.98
N HIS A 272 -0.50 -21.31 18.74
CA HIS A 272 -0.60 -21.84 20.10
C HIS A 272 -0.73 -23.37 20.10
N PRO A 273 -0.37 -24.04 21.21
CA PRO A 273 -0.51 -25.50 21.33
C PRO A 273 -1.96 -26.02 21.25
N ASP A 274 -2.94 -25.18 21.49
CA ASP A 274 -4.39 -25.49 21.45
C ASP A 274 -5.07 -25.04 20.15
N ALA A 275 -4.31 -24.55 19.17
CA ALA A 275 -4.86 -24.08 17.92
C ALA A 275 -5.56 -25.19 17.12
N ASP A 276 -6.67 -24.87 16.48
CA ASP A 276 -7.29 -25.74 15.48
C ASP A 276 -6.44 -25.71 14.21
N ILE A 277 -5.72 -26.80 13.93
CA ILE A 277 -4.79 -26.88 12.83
C ILE A 277 -5.47 -26.72 11.47
N SER A 278 -6.67 -27.31 11.28
CA SER A 278 -7.38 -27.19 10.01
C SER A 278 -7.82 -25.76 9.73
N ALA A 279 -8.40 -25.08 10.72
CA ALA A 279 -8.81 -23.68 10.61
C ALA A 279 -7.59 -22.75 10.45
N THR A 280 -6.51 -23.01 11.19
CA THR A 280 -5.25 -22.26 11.11
C THR A 280 -4.61 -22.36 9.72
N ALA A 281 -4.50 -23.60 9.18
CA ALA A 281 -3.95 -23.83 7.85
C ALA A 281 -4.79 -23.16 6.76
N ALA A 282 -6.11 -23.23 6.83
CA ALA A 282 -7.01 -22.57 5.88
C ALA A 282 -6.85 -21.03 5.92
N ALA A 283 -6.76 -20.44 7.11
CA ALA A 283 -6.57 -18.99 7.27
C ALA A 283 -5.18 -18.54 6.77
N LEU A 284 -4.13 -19.30 7.06
CA LEU A 284 -2.77 -18.99 6.59
C LEU A 284 -2.63 -19.17 5.08
N ALA A 285 -3.22 -20.23 4.49
CA ALA A 285 -3.23 -20.43 3.03
C ALA A 285 -3.98 -19.26 2.32
N ASP A 286 -5.14 -18.85 2.84
CA ASP A 286 -5.86 -17.66 2.36
C ASP A 286 -4.99 -16.39 2.51
N GLY A 287 -4.34 -16.19 3.66
CA GLY A 287 -3.50 -15.01 3.92
C GLY A 287 -2.28 -14.92 3.02
N MET A 288 -1.53 -16.02 2.86
CA MET A 288 -0.30 -16.02 2.06
C MET A 288 -0.53 -15.99 0.55
N THR A 289 -1.75 -16.21 0.08
CA THR A 289 -2.10 -16.18 -1.35
C THR A 289 -2.95 -14.97 -1.76
N LYS A 290 -3.42 -14.15 -0.80
CA LYS A 290 -4.07 -12.87 -1.12
C LYS A 290 -3.16 -12.00 -1.99
N LEU A 291 -3.76 -11.36 -3.00
CA LEU A 291 -3.01 -10.56 -3.99
C LEU A 291 -1.80 -11.34 -4.56
N ASN A 292 -1.96 -12.65 -4.77
CA ASN A 292 -0.89 -13.56 -5.20
C ASN A 292 0.31 -13.57 -4.24
N GLY A 293 0.08 -13.33 -2.94
CA GLY A 293 1.12 -13.16 -1.93
C GLY A 293 1.87 -11.82 -1.98
N GLN A 294 1.51 -10.94 -2.91
CA GLN A 294 2.09 -9.62 -3.09
C GLN A 294 1.40 -8.57 -2.19
N TRP A 295 1.32 -8.89 -0.91
CA TRP A 295 0.62 -8.10 0.08
C TRP A 295 1.55 -7.80 1.28
N CYS A 296 1.71 -6.53 1.61
CA CYS A 296 2.63 -6.07 2.65
C CYS A 296 2.35 -6.65 4.06
N GLU A 297 1.09 -7.03 4.32
CA GLU A 297 0.69 -7.69 5.57
C GLU A 297 0.58 -9.23 5.44
N ALA A 298 1.01 -9.83 4.33
CA ALA A 298 0.97 -11.30 4.20
C ALA A 298 1.77 -11.99 5.32
N PRO A 299 1.28 -13.13 5.87
CA PRO A 299 2.10 -13.93 6.76
C PRO A 299 3.36 -14.42 6.03
N GLY A 300 4.54 -14.20 6.61
CA GLY A 300 5.82 -14.57 6.00
C GLY A 300 6.56 -15.66 6.78
N LYS A 301 6.41 -15.66 8.11
CA LYS A 301 7.07 -16.59 9.04
C LYS A 301 6.05 -17.23 9.96
N ILE A 302 5.91 -18.55 9.92
CA ILE A 302 4.99 -19.30 10.79
C ILE A 302 5.80 -20.00 11.87
N LEU A 303 5.45 -19.75 13.13
CA LEU A 303 6.09 -20.27 14.32
C LEU A 303 5.10 -21.22 15.01
N VAL A 304 5.37 -22.51 14.96
CA VAL A 304 4.43 -23.55 15.39
C VAL A 304 5.09 -24.53 16.37
N PRO A 305 4.38 -25.00 17.42
CA PRO A 305 4.90 -26.01 18.33
C PRO A 305 5.37 -27.26 17.58
N VAL A 306 6.51 -27.84 18.00
CA VAL A 306 7.13 -29.03 17.35
C VAL A 306 6.11 -30.13 17.08
N HIS A 307 5.20 -30.41 18.04
CA HIS A 307 4.23 -31.53 17.92
C HIS A 307 3.07 -31.24 16.95
N LEU A 308 2.89 -29.99 16.48
CA LEU A 308 1.88 -29.59 15.50
C LEU A 308 2.47 -29.26 14.13
N HIS A 309 3.82 -29.25 14.03
CA HIS A 309 4.52 -28.76 12.86
C HIS A 309 4.14 -29.53 11.59
N ASP A 310 4.26 -30.84 11.60
CA ASP A 310 4.02 -31.65 10.41
C ASP A 310 2.53 -31.65 10.01
N ASP A 311 1.63 -31.72 10.99
CA ASP A 311 0.18 -31.64 10.75
C ASP A 311 -0.21 -30.28 10.12
N LEU A 312 0.41 -29.17 10.55
CA LEU A 312 0.17 -27.85 9.98
C LEU A 312 0.73 -27.73 8.56
N VAL A 313 1.94 -28.25 8.32
CA VAL A 313 2.56 -28.25 6.99
C VAL A 313 1.72 -29.05 6.00
N ASP A 314 1.29 -30.25 6.37
CA ASP A 314 0.46 -31.11 5.53
C ASP A 314 -0.89 -30.41 5.22
N ALA A 315 -1.55 -29.85 6.23
CA ALA A 315 -2.81 -29.14 6.05
C ALA A 315 -2.65 -27.86 5.19
N LEU A 316 -1.52 -27.14 5.30
CA LEU A 316 -1.21 -26.00 4.42
C LEU A 316 -1.06 -26.47 2.97
N LEU A 317 -0.29 -27.52 2.72
CA LEU A 317 -0.07 -28.08 1.39
C LEU A 317 -1.36 -28.56 0.74
N ASP A 318 -2.25 -29.17 1.52
CA ASP A 318 -3.58 -29.60 1.06
C ASP A 318 -4.43 -28.39 0.63
N ASN A 319 -4.49 -27.32 1.44
CA ASN A 319 -5.22 -26.10 1.09
C ASN A 319 -4.62 -25.42 -0.14
N LEU A 320 -3.30 -25.31 -0.25
CA LEU A 320 -2.62 -24.70 -1.39
C LEU A 320 -2.80 -25.51 -2.68
N GLY A 321 -2.80 -26.85 -2.58
CA GLY A 321 -3.03 -27.76 -3.69
C GLY A 321 -4.46 -27.70 -4.26
N ALA A 322 -5.42 -27.23 -3.47
CA ALA A 322 -6.80 -27.04 -3.91
C ALA A 322 -7.00 -25.74 -4.72
N LEU A 323 -6.05 -24.79 -4.68
CA LEU A 323 -6.14 -23.50 -5.39
C LEU A 323 -5.88 -23.67 -6.89
N ARG A 324 -6.67 -22.98 -7.70
CA ARG A 324 -6.49 -22.90 -9.14
C ARG A 324 -5.58 -21.75 -9.50
N ILE A 325 -4.38 -22.08 -10.00
CA ILE A 325 -3.45 -21.09 -10.54
C ILE A 325 -3.80 -20.89 -12.03
N GLY A 326 -4.00 -19.66 -12.45
CA GLY A 326 -4.47 -19.42 -13.81
C GLY A 326 -4.35 -17.98 -14.27
N HIS A 327 -4.88 -17.72 -15.47
CA HIS A 327 -4.95 -16.39 -16.05
C HIS A 327 -5.75 -15.46 -15.15
N CYS A 328 -5.23 -14.28 -14.81
CA CYS A 328 -5.86 -13.36 -13.84
C CYS A 328 -7.29 -12.92 -14.25
N LEU A 329 -7.61 -12.93 -15.54
CA LEU A 329 -8.96 -12.58 -16.04
C LEU A 329 -9.93 -13.78 -16.10
N ALA A 330 -9.50 -14.99 -15.74
CA ALA A 330 -10.41 -16.13 -15.72
C ALA A 330 -11.16 -16.20 -14.39
N ASP A 331 -12.48 -16.40 -14.45
CA ASP A 331 -13.37 -16.37 -13.29
C ASP A 331 -12.99 -17.39 -12.20
N GLU A 332 -12.49 -18.54 -12.63
CA GLU A 332 -12.12 -19.64 -11.75
C GLU A 332 -10.73 -19.50 -11.10
N THR A 333 -9.94 -18.47 -11.45
CA THR A 333 -8.58 -18.30 -10.94
C THR A 333 -8.59 -17.86 -9.48
N ASP A 334 -7.92 -18.61 -8.63
CA ASP A 334 -7.71 -18.26 -7.21
C ASP A 334 -6.40 -17.51 -7.02
N VAL A 335 -5.34 -17.90 -7.73
CA VAL A 335 -4.03 -17.26 -7.71
C VAL A 335 -3.59 -16.98 -9.15
N GLY A 336 -3.35 -15.73 -9.46
CA GLY A 336 -2.84 -15.27 -10.75
C GLY A 336 -1.31 -15.27 -10.80
N PRO A 337 -0.71 -14.71 -11.89
CA PRO A 337 0.74 -14.54 -12.00
C PRO A 337 1.27 -13.45 -11.06
N ILE A 338 2.57 -13.44 -10.85
CA ILE A 338 3.32 -12.33 -10.25
C ILE A 338 3.28 -11.14 -11.20
N SER A 339 3.27 -9.92 -10.66
CA SER A 339 3.09 -8.68 -11.42
C SER A 339 4.06 -8.52 -12.61
N HIS A 340 5.35 -8.76 -12.38
CA HIS A 340 6.39 -8.59 -13.41
C HIS A 340 7.54 -9.58 -13.24
N SER A 341 8.26 -9.84 -14.34
CA SER A 341 9.34 -10.84 -14.40
C SER A 341 10.43 -10.60 -13.36
N SER A 342 10.88 -9.37 -13.18
CA SER A 342 11.98 -9.08 -12.26
C SER A 342 11.60 -9.36 -10.80
N HIS A 343 10.31 -9.18 -10.41
CA HIS A 343 9.85 -9.57 -9.08
C HIS A 343 9.74 -11.08 -8.93
N ARG A 344 9.21 -11.79 -9.94
CA ARG A 344 9.19 -13.26 -9.94
C ARG A 344 10.61 -13.83 -9.80
N ASP A 345 11.58 -13.28 -10.54
CA ASP A 345 12.97 -13.75 -10.49
C ASP A 345 13.62 -13.43 -9.14
N HIS A 346 13.29 -12.27 -8.54
CA HIS A 346 13.69 -11.94 -7.17
C HIS A 346 13.13 -12.94 -6.16
N LEU A 347 11.83 -13.27 -6.24
CA LEU A 347 11.18 -14.23 -5.36
C LEU A 347 11.81 -15.64 -5.50
N ASN A 348 12.07 -16.11 -6.73
CA ASN A 348 12.77 -17.35 -6.99
C ASN A 348 14.16 -17.35 -6.33
N GLY A 349 14.94 -16.28 -6.51
CA GLY A 349 16.26 -16.15 -5.90
C GLY A 349 16.23 -16.17 -4.37
N ARG A 350 15.19 -15.57 -3.76
CA ARG A 350 14.99 -15.61 -2.29
C ARG A 350 14.68 -17.03 -1.80
N VAL A 351 13.83 -17.77 -2.51
CA VAL A 351 13.53 -19.17 -2.18
C VAL A 351 14.76 -20.05 -2.36
N GLU A 352 15.52 -19.87 -3.46
CA GLU A 352 16.79 -20.57 -3.70
C GLU A 352 17.83 -20.30 -2.61
N GLU A 353 17.91 -19.05 -2.11
CA GLU A 353 18.78 -18.70 -0.97
C GLU A 353 18.42 -19.51 0.29
N LEU A 354 17.11 -19.59 0.62
CA LEU A 354 16.64 -20.37 1.76
C LEU A 354 16.91 -21.86 1.58
N VAL A 355 16.71 -22.40 0.38
CA VAL A 355 17.06 -23.78 0.06
C VAL A 355 18.57 -24.01 0.16
N GLY A 356 19.38 -23.06 -0.29
CA GLY A 356 20.85 -23.10 -0.15
C GLY A 356 21.34 -23.10 1.31
N LYS A 357 20.56 -22.57 2.25
CA LYS A 357 20.79 -22.63 3.70
C LYS A 357 20.34 -23.95 4.34
N GLY A 358 19.80 -24.89 3.55
CA GLY A 358 19.36 -26.22 4.01
C GLY A 358 17.83 -26.35 4.11
N GLY A 359 17.08 -25.33 3.73
CA GLY A 359 15.62 -25.39 3.65
C GLY A 359 15.11 -26.30 2.55
N LYS A 360 13.84 -26.68 2.67
CA LYS A 360 13.10 -27.47 1.71
C LYS A 360 11.88 -26.70 1.27
N ALA A 361 11.81 -26.30 0.01
CA ALA A 361 10.59 -25.72 -0.56
C ALA A 361 9.64 -26.84 -0.99
N LEU A 362 8.44 -26.84 -0.46
CA LEU A 362 7.37 -27.79 -0.73
C LEU A 362 6.24 -27.08 -1.47
N THR A 363 5.69 -27.70 -2.49
CA THR A 363 4.52 -27.25 -3.23
C THR A 363 3.71 -28.43 -3.73
N THR A 364 2.40 -28.28 -3.76
CA THR A 364 1.45 -29.23 -4.34
C THR A 364 0.68 -28.64 -5.53
N SER A 365 0.96 -27.38 -5.86
CA SER A 365 0.28 -26.65 -6.91
C SER A 365 0.95 -26.87 -8.27
N GLU A 366 0.13 -27.04 -9.32
CA GLU A 366 0.60 -27.10 -10.70
C GLU A 366 0.51 -25.74 -11.37
N LEU A 367 1.54 -25.35 -12.12
CA LEU A 367 1.56 -24.11 -12.87
C LEU A 367 0.87 -24.27 -14.24
N PRO A 368 0.13 -23.26 -14.71
CA PRO A 368 -0.46 -23.28 -16.05
C PRO A 368 0.64 -23.15 -17.13
N ASP A 369 0.42 -23.76 -18.28
CA ASP A 369 1.28 -23.59 -19.48
C ASP A 369 0.85 -22.34 -20.29
N LEU A 370 1.10 -21.16 -19.70
CA LEU A 370 0.74 -19.86 -20.29
C LEU A 370 1.94 -18.95 -20.59
N GLY A 371 3.14 -19.32 -20.11
CA GLY A 371 4.37 -18.57 -20.37
C GLY A 371 4.56 -17.29 -19.57
N GLY A 372 3.61 -16.94 -18.68
CA GLY A 372 3.66 -15.73 -17.85
C GLY A 372 4.51 -15.87 -16.57
N TRP A 373 4.31 -14.92 -15.67
CA TRP A 373 5.13 -14.78 -14.46
C TRP A 373 4.59 -15.58 -13.27
N PHE A 374 4.16 -16.82 -13.50
CA PHE A 374 3.57 -17.68 -12.46
C PHE A 374 4.61 -18.16 -11.44
N PHE A 375 4.15 -18.26 -10.20
CA PHE A 375 4.91 -18.83 -9.09
C PHE A 375 4.01 -19.79 -8.30
N ALA A 376 4.50 -21.02 -8.06
CA ALA A 376 3.75 -22.01 -7.30
C ALA A 376 3.75 -21.64 -5.80
N PRO A 377 2.59 -21.51 -5.14
CA PRO A 377 2.52 -21.33 -3.70
C PRO A 377 3.39 -22.36 -2.97
N SER A 378 4.27 -21.87 -2.08
CA SER A 378 5.34 -22.69 -1.52
C SER A 378 5.47 -22.56 -0.02
N VAL A 379 5.70 -23.68 0.66
CA VAL A 379 5.99 -23.77 2.10
C VAL A 379 7.44 -24.19 2.27
N ILE A 380 8.26 -23.35 2.93
CA ILE A 380 9.68 -23.60 3.17
C ILE A 380 9.86 -24.10 4.61
N VAL A 381 10.41 -25.29 4.77
CA VAL A 381 10.62 -25.96 6.06
C VAL A 381 12.08 -26.32 6.29
N GLY A 382 12.43 -26.76 7.50
CA GLY A 382 13.75 -27.31 7.82
C GLY A 382 14.83 -26.27 8.13
N LEU A 383 14.45 -25.00 8.31
CA LEU A 383 15.35 -23.90 8.68
C LEU A 383 15.11 -23.43 10.12
N PRO A 384 16.14 -22.98 10.84
CA PRO A 384 15.94 -22.15 12.03
C PRO A 384 15.19 -20.86 11.68
N ALA A 385 14.35 -20.35 12.59
CA ALA A 385 13.63 -19.10 12.37
C ALA A 385 14.55 -17.90 12.13
N THR A 386 15.77 -17.93 12.69
CA THR A 386 16.83 -16.93 12.51
C THR A 386 17.36 -16.81 11.08
N ASP A 387 17.17 -17.83 10.23
CA ASP A 387 17.61 -17.83 8.83
C ASP A 387 16.55 -17.25 7.88
N SER A 388 15.31 -17.10 8.36
CA SER A 388 14.19 -16.47 7.65
C SER A 388 13.92 -15.08 8.21
N VAL A 389 14.70 -14.11 7.75
CA VAL A 389 14.68 -12.75 8.31
C VAL A 389 14.16 -11.68 7.34
N HIS A 390 13.86 -12.05 6.09
CA HIS A 390 13.44 -11.11 5.07
C HIS A 390 12.09 -11.49 4.46
N GLU A 391 11.30 -10.49 4.16
CA GLU A 391 10.05 -10.60 3.41
C GLU A 391 10.28 -11.26 2.05
N LEU A 392 9.41 -12.19 1.66
CA LEU A 392 9.42 -12.84 0.35
C LEU A 392 8.59 -12.07 -0.68
N PHE A 393 7.50 -11.45 -0.23
CA PHE A 393 6.54 -10.66 -1.02
C PHE A 393 5.94 -11.45 -2.19
N GLY A 394 5.53 -12.67 -1.93
CA GLY A 394 4.93 -13.59 -2.88
C GLY A 394 4.24 -14.75 -2.16
N PRO A 395 3.61 -15.69 -2.87
CA PRO A 395 2.87 -16.77 -2.24
C PRO A 395 3.83 -17.85 -1.69
N ALA A 396 4.69 -17.43 -0.77
CA ALA A 396 5.69 -18.29 -0.12
C ALA A 396 5.83 -17.92 1.35
N VAL A 397 5.87 -18.92 2.22
CA VAL A 397 6.06 -18.76 3.66
C VAL A 397 7.11 -19.73 4.20
N THR A 398 7.73 -19.37 5.32
CA THR A 398 8.61 -20.28 6.07
C THR A 398 7.87 -20.80 7.30
N VAL A 399 8.03 -22.11 7.60
CA VAL A 399 7.43 -22.74 8.78
C VAL A 399 8.54 -23.28 9.68
N HIS A 400 8.50 -22.88 10.94
CA HIS A 400 9.53 -23.17 11.93
C HIS A 400 8.93 -23.85 13.17
N ALA A 401 9.47 -25.02 13.52
CA ALA A 401 9.13 -25.70 14.75
C ALA A 401 9.78 -25.00 15.94
N VAL A 402 8.99 -24.69 16.98
CA VAL A 402 9.44 -24.05 18.22
C VAL A 402 9.13 -24.92 19.43
N GLY A 403 9.99 -24.87 20.44
CA GLY A 403 9.88 -25.67 21.65
C GLY A 403 8.91 -25.11 22.69
N SER A 404 8.60 -23.82 22.61
CA SER A 404 7.67 -23.15 23.55
C SER A 404 7.04 -21.91 22.92
N LEU A 405 5.96 -21.41 23.56
CA LEU A 405 5.31 -20.15 23.14
C LEU A 405 6.24 -18.95 23.37
N GLU A 406 7.03 -18.95 24.43
CA GLU A 406 8.03 -17.88 24.69
C GLU A 406 9.10 -17.85 23.60
N GLU A 407 9.48 -19.00 23.07
CA GLU A 407 10.36 -19.07 21.92
C GLU A 407 9.69 -18.51 20.66
N ALA A 408 8.44 -18.90 20.39
CA ALA A 408 7.67 -18.34 19.28
C ALA A 408 7.58 -16.81 19.31
N ILE A 409 7.24 -16.24 20.46
CA ILE A 409 7.17 -14.79 20.65
C ILE A 409 8.54 -14.13 20.46
N ARG A 410 9.62 -14.74 20.98
CA ARG A 410 10.97 -14.21 20.78
C ARG A 410 11.37 -14.18 19.32
N GLU A 411 11.10 -15.26 18.57
CA GLU A 411 11.40 -15.37 17.13
C GLU A 411 10.46 -14.49 16.26
N ALA A 412 9.26 -14.18 16.75
CA ALA A 412 8.35 -13.24 16.13
C ALA A 412 8.85 -11.78 16.24
N ASN A 413 9.62 -11.44 17.26
CA ASN A 413 10.02 -10.08 17.59
C ASN A 413 11.35 -9.65 16.92
N GLY A 414 11.47 -9.90 15.62
CA GLY A 414 12.63 -9.47 14.82
C GLY A 414 12.50 -8.03 14.31
N PRO A 415 13.59 -7.44 13.78
CA PRO A 415 13.58 -6.07 13.27
C PRO A 415 12.70 -5.86 12.03
N GLU A 416 12.42 -6.92 11.28
CA GLU A 416 11.54 -6.91 10.11
C GLU A 416 10.05 -7.10 10.48
N THR A 417 9.72 -7.31 11.76
CA THR A 417 8.34 -7.32 12.28
C THR A 417 7.93 -5.89 12.61
N GLY A 418 6.78 -5.45 12.12
CA GLY A 418 6.39 -4.07 12.41
C GLY A 418 5.09 -3.62 11.75
N LEU A 419 4.68 -4.27 10.67
CA LEU A 419 3.45 -3.93 9.96
C LEU A 419 2.27 -4.72 10.50
N ALA A 420 2.30 -6.04 10.37
CA ALA A 420 1.25 -6.95 10.82
C ALA A 420 1.81 -8.15 11.57
N GLY A 421 0.92 -8.90 12.23
CA GLY A 421 1.20 -10.17 12.87
C GLY A 421 -0.08 -10.99 13.05
N PHE A 422 0.09 -12.28 13.31
CA PHE A 422 -1.02 -13.21 13.44
C PHE A 422 -0.81 -14.12 14.64
N VAL A 423 -1.90 -14.44 15.34
CA VAL A 423 -1.88 -15.41 16.45
C VAL A 423 -3.05 -16.36 16.27
N PHE A 424 -2.79 -17.65 16.37
CA PHE A 424 -3.81 -18.69 16.24
C PHE A 424 -3.89 -19.50 17.54
N GLY A 425 -5.05 -19.60 18.12
CA GLY A 425 -5.30 -20.34 19.36
C GLY A 425 -6.79 -20.45 19.66
N SER A 426 -7.20 -21.54 20.33
CA SER A 426 -8.58 -21.76 20.72
C SER A 426 -8.97 -20.94 21.97
N ASP A 427 -8.03 -20.72 22.89
CA ASP A 427 -8.19 -19.80 24.00
C ASP A 427 -7.93 -18.36 23.51
N ILE A 428 -9.02 -17.61 23.27
CA ILE A 428 -8.96 -16.25 22.72
C ILE A 428 -8.23 -15.27 23.65
N GLU A 429 -8.40 -15.36 24.97
CA GLU A 429 -7.74 -14.49 25.92
C GLU A 429 -6.22 -14.74 25.95
N ALA A 430 -5.80 -15.99 25.91
CA ALA A 430 -4.39 -16.35 25.78
C ALA A 430 -3.80 -15.89 24.45
N ALA A 431 -4.54 -16.03 23.34
CA ALA A 431 -4.11 -15.56 22.03
C ALA A 431 -3.98 -14.03 21.97
N LEU A 432 -4.94 -13.26 22.52
CA LEU A 432 -4.86 -11.80 22.64
C LEU A 432 -3.69 -11.37 23.54
N SER A 433 -3.44 -12.09 24.62
CA SER A 433 -2.30 -11.81 25.51
C SER A 433 -0.96 -11.99 24.78
N SER A 434 -0.85 -13.02 23.92
CA SER A 434 0.34 -13.24 23.09
C SER A 434 0.45 -12.20 21.98
N ALA A 435 -0.67 -11.83 21.35
CA ALA A 435 -0.73 -10.79 20.33
C ALA A 435 -0.15 -9.45 20.85
N ALA A 436 -0.45 -9.08 22.09
CA ALA A 436 0.05 -7.87 22.73
C ALA A 436 1.58 -7.85 22.91
N LEU A 437 2.28 -8.97 22.74
CA LEU A 437 3.73 -9.08 22.85
C LEU A 437 4.46 -8.95 21.51
N ILE A 438 3.72 -8.85 20.37
CA ILE A 438 4.29 -8.71 19.02
C ILE A 438 4.33 -7.23 18.65
N PRO A 439 5.50 -6.64 18.33
CA PRO A 439 5.63 -5.23 18.01
C PRO A 439 5.26 -4.93 16.57
N ALA A 440 3.97 -5.00 16.24
CA ALA A 440 3.43 -4.66 14.92
C ALA A 440 2.19 -3.78 15.06
N GLY A 441 1.85 -3.09 13.98
CA GLY A 441 0.75 -2.13 13.94
C GLY A 441 -0.62 -2.77 14.07
N GLU A 442 -0.81 -3.92 13.43
CA GLU A 442 -2.04 -4.70 13.55
C GLU A 442 -1.74 -6.18 13.79
N ILE A 443 -2.41 -6.77 14.77
CA ILE A 443 -2.29 -8.19 15.08
C ILE A 443 -3.67 -8.83 14.99
N ARG A 444 -3.80 -9.83 14.13
CA ARG A 444 -5.05 -10.56 13.91
C ARG A 444 -5.04 -11.89 14.66
N VAL A 445 -6.11 -12.18 15.38
CA VAL A 445 -6.29 -13.46 16.05
C VAL A 445 -7.25 -14.34 15.23
N ASN A 446 -6.80 -15.56 14.93
CA ASN A 446 -7.55 -16.59 14.18
C ASN A 446 -8.03 -16.16 12.79
N GLY A 447 -7.25 -15.34 12.08
CA GLY A 447 -7.59 -14.95 10.72
C GLY A 447 -6.50 -14.13 10.05
N CYS A 448 -6.60 -14.01 8.71
CA CYS A 448 -5.70 -13.24 7.85
C CYS A 448 -6.52 -12.41 6.83
N LYS A 449 -7.57 -11.69 7.27
CA LYS A 449 -8.39 -10.89 6.36
C LYS A 449 -7.70 -9.58 5.97
N LEU A 450 -8.02 -9.08 4.77
CA LEU A 450 -7.46 -7.82 4.24
C LEU A 450 -8.13 -6.59 4.87
N ALA A 451 -9.38 -6.72 5.30
CA ALA A 451 -10.12 -5.63 5.92
C ALA A 451 -9.57 -5.31 7.32
N ASP A 452 -9.54 -4.04 7.68
CA ASP A 452 -9.20 -3.58 9.02
C ASP A 452 -10.07 -4.25 10.09
N LEU A 453 -9.52 -4.43 11.30
CA LEU A 453 -10.24 -5.08 12.41
C LEU A 453 -11.43 -4.24 12.91
N ALA A 454 -11.37 -2.93 12.75
CA ALA A 454 -12.46 -2.00 13.07
C ALA A 454 -12.40 -0.76 12.18
N ASP A 455 -13.55 -0.09 11.97
CA ASP A 455 -13.67 1.08 11.08
C ASP A 455 -12.77 2.26 11.49
N ASP A 456 -12.53 2.43 12.79
CA ASP A 456 -11.67 3.50 13.33
C ASP A 456 -10.29 2.97 13.80
N SER A 457 -9.81 1.87 13.23
CA SER A 457 -8.48 1.35 13.55
C SER A 457 -7.40 2.40 13.32
N GLU A 458 -6.54 2.60 14.32
CA GLU A 458 -5.31 3.37 14.21
C GLU A 458 -4.12 2.40 14.29
N GLN A 459 -3.33 2.36 13.23
CA GLN A 459 -2.23 1.43 13.08
C GLN A 459 -0.95 2.21 12.84
N SER A 460 0.03 2.10 13.72
CA SER A 460 1.37 2.66 13.49
C SER A 460 2.28 1.65 12.81
N PHE A 461 3.19 2.14 11.99
CA PHE A 461 4.28 1.33 11.43
C PHE A 461 5.41 1.25 12.44
N TRP A 462 5.79 0.03 12.81
CA TRP A 462 6.82 -0.22 13.82
C TRP A 462 8.13 -0.69 13.17
N ASN A 463 9.25 -0.48 13.83
CA ASN A 463 10.56 -0.96 13.41
C ASN A 463 10.88 -0.61 11.93
N ASN A 464 11.26 -1.62 11.12
CA ASN A 464 11.56 -1.45 9.70
C ASN A 464 10.32 -1.35 8.80
N ALA A 465 9.10 -1.47 9.35
CA ALA A 465 7.87 -1.36 8.58
C ALA A 465 7.50 0.09 8.19
N GLY A 466 8.16 1.10 8.77
CA GLY A 466 8.02 2.46 8.26
C GLY A 466 7.98 3.57 9.29
N ILE A 467 7.36 4.69 8.90
CA ILE A 467 7.17 5.90 9.70
C ILE A 467 5.73 6.37 9.53
N GLY A 468 5.04 6.68 10.64
CA GLY A 468 3.63 7.07 10.64
C GLY A 468 2.73 5.86 10.79
N GLY A 469 1.58 5.87 10.14
CA GLY A 469 0.57 4.82 10.26
C GLY A 469 -0.63 5.02 9.35
N HIS A 470 -1.67 4.24 9.63
CA HIS A 470 -3.00 4.39 9.07
C HIS A 470 -4.01 4.85 10.14
N GLY A 471 -5.20 5.20 9.70
CA GLY A 471 -6.29 5.64 10.56
C GLY A 471 -6.39 7.16 10.71
N PRO A 472 -7.35 7.65 11.52
CA PRO A 472 -7.70 9.08 11.58
C PRO A 472 -6.53 10.01 11.95
N THR A 473 -5.57 9.54 12.72
CA THR A 473 -4.42 10.37 13.13
C THR A 473 -3.37 10.52 12.03
N ASP A 474 -3.14 9.48 11.24
CA ASP A 474 -2.01 9.40 10.31
C ASP A 474 -2.41 9.56 8.83
N MET A 475 -3.68 9.80 8.53
CA MET A 475 -4.15 10.06 7.17
C MET A 475 -4.28 11.57 6.91
N VAL A 476 -5.44 12.18 7.08
CA VAL A 476 -5.64 13.61 6.79
C VAL A 476 -4.74 14.49 7.67
N ARG A 477 -4.57 14.15 8.94
CA ARG A 477 -3.75 14.93 9.87
C ARG A 477 -2.25 14.91 9.56
N PHE A 478 -1.76 13.87 8.91
CA PHE A 478 -0.37 13.79 8.46
C PHE A 478 -0.01 14.95 7.54
N PHE A 479 -0.92 15.37 6.67
CA PHE A 479 -0.72 16.47 5.71
C PHE A 479 -0.94 17.86 6.32
N GLN A 480 -1.20 17.96 7.63
CA GLN A 480 -1.51 19.23 8.32
C GLN A 480 -0.44 19.59 9.36
N GLY A 481 0.03 20.84 9.29
CA GLY A 481 0.83 21.46 10.36
C GLY A 481 -0.07 22.12 11.42
N ARG A 482 0.37 22.05 12.68
CA ARG A 482 -0.29 22.72 13.81
C ARG A 482 0.36 24.06 14.09
N ARG A 483 -0.45 25.12 14.27
CA ARG A 483 0.00 26.47 14.61
C ARG A 483 -0.80 26.99 15.79
N VAL A 484 -0.14 27.50 16.81
CA VAL A 484 -0.78 28.20 17.90
C VAL A 484 -0.61 29.70 17.66
N ILE A 485 -1.71 30.43 17.75
CA ILE A 485 -1.74 31.90 17.72
C ILE A 485 -2.57 32.40 18.88
N GLY A 486 -2.23 33.56 19.44
CA GLY A 486 -3.02 34.11 20.53
C GLY A 486 -2.47 35.39 21.09
N VAL A 487 -3.26 35.98 22.00
CA VAL A 487 -2.86 37.17 22.75
C VAL A 487 -1.88 36.72 23.84
N ASP A 488 -0.70 37.32 23.83
CA ASP A 488 0.32 37.09 24.85
C ASP A 488 -0.07 37.69 26.21
N ASN A 489 0.56 37.25 27.27
CA ASN A 489 0.41 37.82 28.62
C ASN A 489 1.71 38.47 29.06
N PRO A 490 1.87 39.80 28.82
CA PRO A 490 3.11 40.48 29.18
C PRO A 490 3.35 40.62 30.71
N ALA A 491 2.36 40.23 31.53
CA ALA A 491 2.51 40.18 32.98
C ALA A 491 3.21 38.88 33.50
N LEU A 492 3.35 37.88 32.65
CA LEU A 492 4.11 36.68 33.02
C LEU A 492 5.62 36.93 32.88
N PRO A 493 6.44 36.47 33.83
CA PRO A 493 7.87 36.78 33.86
C PRO A 493 8.70 35.99 32.84
N ILE A 494 8.18 34.91 32.25
CA ILE A 494 8.80 34.02 31.27
C ILE A 494 7.76 33.40 30.34
#